data_838ed80666c0d0b599a2735dace5cfae
#
_entry.id   838ed80666c0d0b599a2735dace5cfae
#
_cell.length_a   1.000
_cell.length_b   1.000
_cell.length_c   1.000
_cell.angle_alpha   90.00
_cell.angle_beta   90.00
_cell.angle_gamma   90.00
#
_symmetry.space_group_name_H-M   'P 1'
#
loop_
_entity.id
_entity.type
_entity.pdbx_description
1 polymer ?
#
loop_
_entity_poly.entity_id
_entity_poly.type
_entity_poly.pdbx_seq_one_letter_code
_entity_poly.pdbx_strand_id
1 'polypeptide(L)'
;MDVKDNFDIYVGGKSGVFKGVKIGQQENVMQNIQNLVSITDHDEITTMSWGDTEEKEVLIACGVKGIRSIKVYDTECSTFTCSFFCNIGTGKINGISRYDGAILTAVKSGEIKLWRFKEEDEIIIKAGENLNRMRHSKINKNIIATGGYEHNLKLFDLEKQKQIFIEKNMPHDWLQLRVPIWISDIEFLPGTEQIVTVGRFGHVRLYDPRVQRRPVINLEMKDEALTTLSTMPREKQVIVGSGKGSMNLVDLRKPAKALNTYKGFVGSVTGIACSTNEPYVVSVSLDRYLRIHHIDTKKLLKKVYLTSRMSCMLLRSGFSLPTEKTNEESIRKRTDIDERFKEEQENIQRDSDTDSEYDVLFDKMPVIGDKTLTKKKHKTSIEKKRKSTEKDLISDDNDPP
;
A
#
# COMPACT_ATOMS: atom_id res chain seq x y z
N MET A 1 -24.82 22.71 -0.63
CA MET A 1 -24.79 21.25 -0.90
C MET A 1 -23.41 20.79 -0.52
N ASP A 2 -23.26 20.22 0.67
CA ASP A 2 -22.00 19.69 1.11
C ASP A 2 -21.62 18.51 0.21
N VAL A 3 -20.54 18.67 -0.52
CA VAL A 3 -19.97 17.58 -1.33
C VAL A 3 -19.49 16.55 -0.33
N LYS A 4 -20.22 15.47 -0.19
CA LYS A 4 -19.76 14.31 0.60
C LYS A 4 -18.45 13.85 -0.01
N ASP A 5 -17.37 14.06 0.70
CA ASP A 5 -16.03 13.63 0.30
C ASP A 5 -15.94 12.11 0.39
N ASN A 6 -16.42 11.45 -0.65
CA ASN A 6 -16.39 9.98 -0.73
C ASN A 6 -15.05 9.55 -1.29
N PHE A 7 -14.07 9.33 -0.40
CA PHE A 7 -12.75 8.84 -0.77
C PHE A 7 -12.75 7.32 -0.96
N ASP A 8 -11.96 6.86 -1.92
CA ASP A 8 -11.80 5.44 -2.22
C ASP A 8 -10.75 4.77 -1.33
N ILE A 9 -9.74 5.54 -0.94
CA ILE A 9 -8.56 5.06 -0.22
C ILE A 9 -8.27 6.02 0.93
N TYR A 10 -8.07 5.47 2.12
CA TYR A 10 -7.61 6.20 3.29
C TYR A 10 -6.17 5.80 3.61
N VAL A 11 -5.31 6.78 3.86
CA VAL A 11 -3.89 6.55 4.14
C VAL A 11 -3.45 7.29 5.40
N GLY A 12 -2.72 6.57 6.24
CA GLY A 12 -2.12 7.09 7.47
C GLY A 12 -0.62 7.27 7.32
N GLY A 13 -0.12 8.42 7.73
CA GLY A 13 1.29 8.79 7.60
C GLY A 13 2.09 8.70 8.90
N LYS A 14 3.39 8.50 8.78
CA LYS A 14 4.34 8.58 9.91
C LYS A 14 4.41 9.98 10.53
N SER A 15 4.05 11.00 9.79
CA SER A 15 3.91 12.36 10.28
C SER A 15 2.60 12.64 10.98
N GLY A 16 1.73 11.64 11.19
CA GLY A 16 0.41 11.80 11.77
C GLY A 16 -0.66 12.31 10.79
N VAL A 17 -0.30 12.53 9.54
CA VAL A 17 -1.23 13.01 8.52
C VAL A 17 -2.19 11.89 8.14
N PHE A 18 -3.48 12.17 8.23
CA PHE A 18 -4.55 11.32 7.74
C PHE A 18 -5.13 11.93 6.46
N LYS A 19 -5.13 11.14 5.38
CA LYS A 19 -5.55 11.60 4.05
C LYS A 19 -6.59 10.69 3.45
N GLY A 20 -7.56 11.30 2.76
CA GLY A 20 -8.42 10.63 1.80
C GLY A 20 -7.90 10.83 0.37
N VAL A 21 -7.99 9.79 -0.44
CA VAL A 21 -7.61 9.80 -1.86
C VAL A 21 -8.78 9.25 -2.67
N LYS A 22 -9.20 10.02 -3.66
CA LYS A 22 -10.18 9.62 -4.66
C LYS A 22 -9.50 9.53 -6.01
N ILE A 23 -9.64 8.40 -6.67
CA ILE A 23 -9.01 8.15 -7.96
C ILE A 23 -9.95 8.57 -9.09
N GLY A 24 -9.60 9.64 -9.78
CA GLY A 24 -10.34 10.12 -10.94
C GLY A 24 -9.80 9.61 -12.27
N GLN A 25 -10.51 9.85 -13.36
CA GLN A 25 -10.03 9.53 -14.72
C GLN A 25 -8.82 10.40 -15.10
N GLN A 26 -8.99 11.70 -15.07
CA GLN A 26 -7.96 12.69 -15.44
C GLN A 26 -7.18 13.14 -14.22
N GLU A 27 -7.86 13.56 -13.16
CA GLU A 27 -7.26 14.06 -11.94
C GLU A 27 -7.62 13.20 -10.74
N ASN A 28 -6.65 13.05 -9.83
CA ASN A 28 -6.83 12.39 -8.55
C ASN A 28 -7.02 13.46 -7.48
N VAL A 29 -8.09 13.34 -6.71
CA VAL A 29 -8.34 14.24 -5.58
C VAL A 29 -7.69 13.67 -4.34
N MET A 30 -6.88 14.47 -3.67
CA MET A 30 -6.21 14.11 -2.43
C MET A 30 -6.43 15.21 -1.40
N GLN A 31 -6.99 14.85 -0.26
CA GLN A 31 -7.31 15.80 0.80
C GLN A 31 -6.69 15.35 2.13
N ASN A 32 -6.11 16.30 2.87
CA ASN A 32 -5.74 16.07 4.26
C ASN A 32 -7.01 16.21 5.13
N ILE A 33 -7.45 15.11 5.70
CA ILE A 33 -8.60 15.09 6.62
C ILE A 33 -8.19 15.65 7.98
N GLN A 34 -6.98 15.32 8.43
CA GLN A 34 -6.41 15.88 9.65
C GLN A 34 -5.21 16.75 9.31
N ASN A 35 -5.31 18.04 9.64
CA ASN A 35 -4.20 18.99 9.58
C ASN A 35 -3.44 18.97 10.91
N LEU A 36 -2.12 18.92 10.84
CA LEU A 36 -1.23 18.97 11.98
C LEU A 36 -0.47 20.29 11.99
N VAL A 37 -0.42 20.93 13.16
CA VAL A 37 0.35 22.16 13.38
C VAL A 37 1.82 21.81 13.61
N SER A 38 2.09 20.70 14.31
CA SER A 38 3.43 20.20 14.59
C SER A 38 3.48 18.68 14.39
N ILE A 39 4.65 18.18 14.02
CA ILE A 39 4.87 16.73 13.84
C ILE A 39 5.53 16.20 15.10
N THR A 40 4.82 15.32 15.81
CA THR A 40 5.33 14.66 17.01
C THR A 40 5.26 13.14 16.89
N ASP A 41 6.05 12.41 17.70
CA ASP A 41 5.98 10.94 17.77
C ASP A 41 4.62 10.43 18.28
N HIS A 42 3.83 11.32 18.91
CA HIS A 42 2.50 11.02 19.42
C HIS A 42 1.43 10.99 18.33
N ASP A 43 1.69 11.66 17.22
CA ASP A 43 0.75 11.79 16.13
C ASP A 43 0.89 10.68 15.07
N GLU A 44 2.04 9.98 15.01
CA GLU A 44 2.27 8.93 14.01
C GLU A 44 1.13 7.92 14.00
N ILE A 45 0.48 7.77 12.85
CA ILE A 45 -0.57 6.77 12.65
C ILE A 45 0.08 5.41 12.49
N THR A 46 -0.17 4.51 13.44
CA THR A 46 0.48 3.20 13.49
C THR A 46 -0.30 2.11 12.79
N THR A 47 -1.63 2.13 12.92
CA THR A 47 -2.52 1.18 12.28
C THR A 47 -3.91 1.77 12.09
N MET A 48 -4.62 1.27 11.09
CA MET A 48 -6.02 1.61 10.81
C MET A 48 -6.82 0.35 10.50
N SER A 49 -8.11 0.41 10.76
CA SER A 49 -9.06 -0.65 10.43
C SER A 49 -10.44 -0.05 10.17
N TRP A 50 -11.26 -0.74 9.38
CA TRP A 50 -12.69 -0.42 9.30
C TRP A 50 -13.37 -0.74 10.62
N GLY A 51 -14.25 0.14 11.08
CA GLY A 51 -15.02 -0.03 12.31
C GLY A 51 -16.30 -0.86 12.11
N ASP A 52 -16.79 -0.89 10.89
CA ASP A 52 -18.02 -1.56 10.50
C ASP A 52 -17.90 -2.30 9.16
N THR A 53 -18.91 -3.08 8.82
CA THR A 53 -18.98 -3.81 7.54
C THR A 53 -19.42 -2.92 6.38
N GLU A 54 -20.05 -1.79 6.67
CA GLU A 54 -20.52 -0.81 5.67
C GLU A 54 -19.44 0.22 5.31
N GLU A 55 -18.27 0.14 5.97
CA GLU A 55 -17.11 1.04 5.72
C GLU A 55 -17.41 2.53 5.97
N LYS A 56 -18.32 2.79 6.93
CA LYS A 56 -18.68 4.14 7.37
C LYS A 56 -17.70 4.70 8.40
N GLU A 57 -17.15 3.83 9.26
CA GLU A 57 -16.23 4.22 10.31
C GLU A 57 -14.80 3.75 10.02
N VAL A 58 -13.83 4.65 10.20
CA VAL A 58 -12.40 4.34 10.19
C VAL A 58 -11.84 4.47 11.59
N LEU A 59 -11.32 3.39 12.14
CA LEU A 59 -10.60 3.36 13.40
C LEU A 59 -9.13 3.66 13.15
N ILE A 60 -8.58 4.63 13.87
CA ILE A 60 -7.22 5.12 13.69
C ILE A 60 -6.48 5.05 15.03
N ALA A 61 -5.35 4.39 15.05
CA ALA A 61 -4.46 4.36 16.21
C ALA A 61 -3.24 5.24 15.96
N CYS A 62 -2.97 6.14 16.90
CA CYS A 62 -1.87 7.10 16.84
C CYS A 62 -0.92 6.93 18.03
N GLY A 63 0.36 7.30 17.84
CA GLY A 63 1.40 7.35 18.86
C GLY A 63 2.30 6.12 18.89
N VAL A 64 3.60 6.38 18.91
CA VAL A 64 4.66 5.35 18.98
C VAL A 64 5.20 5.21 20.40
N LYS A 65 5.40 6.33 21.07
CA LYS A 65 5.95 6.43 22.44
C LYS A 65 5.13 7.39 23.27
N GLY A 66 5.01 7.12 24.58
CA GLY A 66 4.31 8.01 25.50
C GLY A 66 2.80 8.04 25.28
N ILE A 67 2.27 9.18 24.89
CA ILE A 67 0.83 9.38 24.70
C ILE A 67 0.39 8.70 23.41
N ARG A 68 -0.59 7.80 23.53
CA ARG A 68 -1.20 7.08 22.40
C ARG A 68 -2.68 7.40 22.39
N SER A 69 -3.19 7.69 21.20
CA SER A 69 -4.60 8.03 21.04
C SER A 69 -5.27 7.13 20.01
N ILE A 70 -6.55 6.93 20.22
CA ILE A 70 -7.43 6.23 19.30
C ILE A 70 -8.44 7.25 18.83
N LYS A 71 -8.65 7.33 17.52
CA LYS A 71 -9.61 8.23 16.89
C LYS A 71 -10.56 7.43 16.03
N VAL A 72 -11.82 7.81 16.03
CA VAL A 72 -12.85 7.25 15.17
C VAL A 72 -13.26 8.35 14.18
N TYR A 73 -13.16 8.06 12.92
CA TYR A 73 -13.54 8.97 11.84
C TYR A 73 -14.76 8.43 11.11
N ASP A 74 -15.80 9.27 11.01
CA ASP A 74 -17.00 8.98 10.25
C ASP A 74 -16.82 9.48 8.81
N THR A 75 -16.94 8.56 7.86
CA THR A 75 -16.76 8.85 6.43
C THR A 75 -17.98 9.51 5.80
N GLU A 76 -19.18 9.37 6.40
CA GLU A 76 -20.41 10.01 5.90
C GLU A 76 -20.48 11.48 6.30
N CYS A 77 -20.14 11.76 7.57
CA CYS A 77 -20.13 13.12 8.10
C CYS A 77 -18.79 13.84 7.88
N SER A 78 -17.74 13.12 7.41
CA SER A 78 -16.38 13.64 7.24
C SER A 78 -15.80 14.27 8.51
N THR A 79 -16.11 13.71 9.68
CA THR A 79 -15.71 14.24 11.00
C THR A 79 -15.18 13.14 11.92
N PHE A 80 -14.37 13.58 12.90
CA PHE A 80 -13.97 12.70 14.00
C PHE A 80 -15.08 12.65 15.05
N THR A 81 -15.67 11.46 15.27
CA THR A 81 -16.76 11.26 16.22
C THR A 81 -16.26 11.04 17.63
N CYS A 82 -15.12 10.38 17.79
CA CYS A 82 -14.57 10.04 19.08
C CYS A 82 -13.03 10.10 19.06
N SER A 83 -12.45 10.53 20.19
CA SER A 83 -11.00 10.46 20.41
C SER A 83 -10.73 10.22 21.89
N PHE A 84 -9.92 9.23 22.22
CA PHE A 84 -9.54 8.92 23.60
C PHE A 84 -8.10 8.39 23.69
N PHE A 85 -7.54 8.38 24.88
CA PHE A 85 -6.19 7.94 25.12
C PHE A 85 -6.11 6.46 25.48
N CYS A 86 -5.13 5.78 24.90
CA CYS A 86 -4.82 4.38 25.22
C CYS A 86 -3.80 4.35 26.36
N ASN A 87 -4.26 4.04 27.56
CA ASN A 87 -3.45 4.02 28.78
C ASN A 87 -2.95 2.64 29.21
N ILE A 88 -3.01 1.64 28.33
CA ILE A 88 -2.55 0.28 28.63
C ILE A 88 -1.19 -0.01 28.01
N GLY A 89 -0.36 -0.81 28.71
CA GLY A 89 0.91 -1.30 28.22
C GLY A 89 1.90 -0.25 27.73
N THR A 90 2.91 -0.68 27.01
CA THR A 90 3.95 0.19 26.44
C THR A 90 4.18 -0.03 24.96
N GLY A 91 4.70 1.00 24.28
CA GLY A 91 4.99 0.96 22.85
C GLY A 91 3.76 1.27 22.00
N LYS A 92 3.90 1.14 20.68
CA LYS A 92 2.87 1.50 19.71
C LYS A 92 1.69 0.53 19.72
N ILE A 93 0.53 1.03 19.28
CA ILE A 93 -0.64 0.21 19.03
C ILE A 93 -0.43 -0.51 17.69
N ASN A 94 -0.41 -1.84 17.71
CA ASN A 94 -0.12 -2.70 16.56
C ASN A 94 -1.35 -3.41 15.99
N GLY A 95 -2.50 -3.21 16.61
CA GLY A 95 -3.76 -3.73 16.13
C GLY A 95 -4.93 -2.93 16.68
N ILE A 96 -5.91 -2.69 15.84
CA ILE A 96 -7.17 -2.06 16.20
C ILE A 96 -8.30 -2.72 15.42
N SER A 97 -9.44 -2.97 16.06
CA SER A 97 -10.63 -3.50 15.41
C SER A 97 -11.87 -3.20 16.25
N ARG A 98 -13.05 -3.47 15.70
CA ARG A 98 -14.32 -3.37 16.42
C ARG A 98 -14.80 -4.76 16.79
N TYR A 99 -15.25 -4.92 18.02
CA TYR A 99 -15.85 -6.14 18.53
C TYR A 99 -17.04 -5.79 19.42
N ASP A 100 -18.21 -6.29 19.06
CA ASP A 100 -19.46 -6.09 19.83
C ASP A 100 -19.68 -4.64 20.27
N GLY A 101 -19.62 -3.71 19.31
CA GLY A 101 -19.79 -2.26 19.56
C GLY A 101 -18.61 -1.59 20.28
N ALA A 102 -17.69 -2.35 20.87
CA ALA A 102 -16.52 -1.85 21.58
C ALA A 102 -15.28 -1.79 20.66
N ILE A 103 -14.27 -1.02 21.04
CA ILE A 103 -13.01 -0.92 20.32
C ILE A 103 -11.99 -1.84 20.97
N LEU A 104 -11.43 -2.75 20.19
CA LEU A 104 -10.36 -3.65 20.59
C LEU A 104 -9.01 -3.09 20.16
N THR A 105 -8.04 -3.04 21.08
CA THR A 105 -6.69 -2.56 20.78
C THR A 105 -5.65 -3.53 21.28
N ALA A 106 -4.57 -3.70 20.50
CA ALA A 106 -3.41 -4.51 20.88
C ALA A 106 -2.14 -3.66 20.84
N VAL A 107 -1.38 -3.67 21.93
CA VAL A 107 -0.19 -2.87 22.13
C VAL A 107 1.07 -3.74 21.98
N LYS A 108 2.20 -3.14 21.65
CA LYS A 108 3.49 -3.85 21.47
C LYS A 108 3.91 -4.68 22.69
N SER A 109 3.60 -4.24 23.91
CA SER A 109 3.84 -5.00 25.15
C SER A 109 3.03 -6.30 25.25
N GLY A 110 2.06 -6.53 24.33
CA GLY A 110 1.26 -7.74 24.25
C GLY A 110 -0.05 -7.69 25.03
N GLU A 111 -0.43 -6.54 25.52
CA GLU A 111 -1.70 -6.35 26.17
C GLU A 111 -2.77 -6.00 25.13
N ILE A 112 -3.89 -6.67 25.21
CA ILE A 112 -5.06 -6.49 24.35
C ILE A 112 -6.22 -6.07 25.23
N LYS A 113 -6.78 -4.88 25.00
CA LYS A 113 -7.91 -4.33 25.77
C LYS A 113 -9.10 -4.09 24.90
N LEU A 114 -10.26 -4.42 25.44
CA LEU A 114 -11.57 -4.07 24.90
C LEU A 114 -12.09 -2.81 25.60
N TRP A 115 -12.33 -1.74 24.84
CA TRP A 115 -12.79 -0.44 25.33
C TRP A 115 -14.29 -0.36 25.20
N ARG A 116 -15.01 -0.57 26.31
CA ARG A 116 -16.45 -0.40 26.44
C ARG A 116 -16.72 0.91 27.18
N PHE A 117 -17.42 1.82 26.57
CA PHE A 117 -17.66 3.15 27.17
C PHE A 117 -18.74 3.18 28.25
N LYS A 118 -19.48 2.08 28.43
CA LYS A 118 -20.63 2.00 29.35
C LYS A 118 -20.49 0.96 30.47
N GLU A 119 -19.46 0.13 30.43
CA GLU A 119 -19.28 -0.97 31.38
C GLU A 119 -17.99 -0.77 32.17
N GLU A 120 -18.00 -1.08 33.46
CA GLU A 120 -16.86 -0.99 34.36
C GLU A 120 -15.87 -2.15 34.20
N ASP A 121 -16.32 -3.27 33.62
CA ASP A 121 -15.48 -4.47 33.47
C ASP A 121 -14.45 -4.29 32.34
N GLU A 122 -13.19 -4.20 32.76
CA GLU A 122 -12.05 -4.14 31.85
C GLU A 122 -11.64 -5.54 31.38
N ILE A 123 -11.87 -5.87 30.12
CA ILE A 123 -11.38 -7.09 29.51
C ILE A 123 -9.97 -6.85 28.98
N ILE A 124 -8.95 -7.48 29.64
CA ILE A 124 -7.56 -7.43 29.26
C ILE A 124 -7.04 -8.84 29.00
N ILE A 125 -6.60 -9.10 27.77
CA ILE A 125 -5.96 -10.36 27.36
C ILE A 125 -4.45 -10.13 27.22
N LYS A 126 -3.63 -10.98 27.85
CA LYS A 126 -2.17 -10.95 27.75
C LYS A 126 -1.71 -11.91 26.65
N ALA A 127 -1.32 -11.38 25.49
CA ALA A 127 -0.83 -12.18 24.38
C ALA A 127 0.67 -12.52 24.49
N GLY A 128 1.42 -11.77 25.30
CA GLY A 128 2.89 -11.87 25.43
C GLY A 128 3.61 -10.77 24.68
N GLU A 129 4.84 -10.50 25.08
CA GLU A 129 5.66 -9.37 24.63
C GLU A 129 5.98 -9.37 23.13
N ASN A 130 6.44 -8.22 22.66
CA ASN A 130 6.88 -7.99 21.27
C ASN A 130 5.83 -8.28 20.20
N LEU A 131 4.58 -8.00 20.50
CA LEU A 131 3.49 -8.09 19.54
C LEU A 131 3.69 -7.03 18.43
N ASN A 132 3.81 -7.48 17.17
CA ASN A 132 3.97 -6.59 16.01
C ASN A 132 2.69 -6.41 15.21
N ARG A 133 1.81 -7.38 15.23
CA ARG A 133 0.55 -7.32 14.49
C ARG A 133 -0.54 -8.08 15.21
N MET A 134 -1.74 -7.50 15.22
CA MET A 134 -2.98 -8.18 15.56
C MET A 134 -3.95 -8.03 14.40
N ARG A 135 -4.63 -9.11 14.05
CA ARG A 135 -5.69 -9.13 13.05
C ARG A 135 -6.93 -9.81 13.60
N HIS A 136 -8.06 -9.26 13.26
CA HIS A 136 -9.36 -9.78 13.63
C HIS A 136 -9.94 -10.59 12.46
N SER A 137 -10.49 -11.76 12.75
CA SER A 137 -11.13 -12.61 11.73
C SER A 137 -12.41 -11.96 11.22
N LYS A 138 -12.55 -11.88 9.90
CA LYS A 138 -13.77 -11.36 9.27
C LYS A 138 -14.92 -12.39 9.30
N ILE A 139 -14.58 -13.69 9.37
CA ILE A 139 -15.56 -14.79 9.36
C ILE A 139 -16.07 -15.03 10.77
N ASN A 140 -15.18 -15.30 11.70
CA ASN A 140 -15.50 -15.53 13.10
C ASN A 140 -15.07 -14.32 13.93
N LYS A 141 -16.03 -13.44 14.22
CA LYS A 141 -15.78 -12.19 14.96
C LYS A 141 -15.21 -12.40 16.37
N ASN A 142 -15.28 -13.61 16.93
CA ASN A 142 -14.74 -13.92 18.23
C ASN A 142 -13.24 -14.23 18.20
N ILE A 143 -12.63 -14.42 17.01
CA ILE A 143 -11.24 -14.87 16.89
C ILE A 143 -10.33 -13.72 16.46
N ILE A 144 -9.23 -13.53 17.19
CA ILE A 144 -8.12 -12.67 16.83
C ILE A 144 -6.83 -13.47 16.72
N ALA A 145 -5.98 -13.04 15.78
CA ALA A 145 -4.64 -13.57 15.57
C ALA A 145 -3.59 -12.54 15.99
N THR A 146 -2.54 -12.99 16.69
CA THR A 146 -1.43 -12.15 17.13
C THR A 146 -0.09 -12.77 16.72
N GLY A 147 0.90 -11.93 16.43
CA GLY A 147 2.25 -12.37 16.09
C GLY A 147 3.26 -11.22 16.16
N GLY A 148 4.54 -11.57 16.22
CA GLY A 148 5.57 -10.55 16.38
C GLY A 148 7.00 -11.06 16.35
N TYR A 149 7.91 -10.31 16.96
CA TYR A 149 9.30 -10.67 17.12
C TYR A 149 9.46 -11.64 18.31
N GLU A 150 9.99 -12.82 18.06
CA GLU A 150 10.03 -13.94 19.03
C GLU A 150 8.66 -14.20 19.69
N HIS A 151 7.60 -13.80 19.00
CA HIS A 151 6.22 -13.98 19.39
C HIS A 151 5.51 -14.82 18.33
N ASN A 152 5.27 -16.07 18.68
CA ASN A 152 4.62 -17.06 17.83
C ASN A 152 3.21 -16.62 17.43
N LEU A 153 2.71 -17.13 16.31
CA LEU A 153 1.30 -16.97 15.96
C LEU A 153 0.44 -17.60 17.06
N LYS A 154 -0.43 -16.79 17.65
CA LYS A 154 -1.43 -17.19 18.64
C LYS A 154 -2.81 -16.75 18.21
N LEU A 155 -3.80 -17.59 18.49
CA LEU A 155 -5.21 -17.23 18.31
C LEU A 155 -5.87 -17.16 19.69
N PHE A 156 -6.68 -16.15 19.86
CA PHE A 156 -7.48 -15.92 21.06
C PHE A 156 -8.95 -15.85 20.71
N ASP A 157 -9.75 -16.45 21.58
CA ASP A 157 -11.19 -16.30 21.58
C ASP A 157 -11.55 -15.16 22.53
N LEU A 158 -12.19 -14.13 21.99
CA LEU A 158 -12.56 -12.93 22.74
C LEU A 158 -13.70 -13.17 23.70
N GLU A 159 -14.65 -14.04 23.36
CA GLU A 159 -15.78 -14.40 24.21
C GLU A 159 -15.31 -15.18 25.44
N LYS A 160 -14.48 -16.20 25.22
CA LYS A 160 -13.92 -17.03 26.29
C LYS A 160 -12.69 -16.42 26.96
N GLN A 161 -12.13 -15.36 26.39
CA GLN A 161 -10.90 -14.70 26.84
C GLN A 161 -9.71 -15.68 26.98
N LYS A 162 -9.67 -16.69 26.13
CA LYS A 162 -8.67 -17.77 26.19
C LYS A 162 -7.90 -17.90 24.88
N GLN A 163 -6.66 -18.32 25.02
CA GLN A 163 -5.85 -18.75 23.89
C GLN A 163 -6.34 -20.11 23.39
N ILE A 164 -6.75 -20.19 22.13
CA ILE A 164 -7.23 -21.43 21.49
C ILE A 164 -6.17 -22.13 20.65
N PHE A 165 -5.17 -21.38 20.16
CA PHE A 165 -4.12 -21.93 19.33
C PHE A 165 -2.78 -21.24 19.61
N ILE A 166 -1.70 -22.00 19.56
CA ILE A 166 -0.32 -21.50 19.51
C ILE A 166 0.50 -22.30 18.51
N GLU A 167 1.14 -21.60 17.60
CA GLU A 167 2.02 -22.22 16.61
C GLU A 167 3.15 -22.98 17.29
N LYS A 168 3.53 -24.13 16.70
CA LYS A 168 4.78 -24.82 17.00
C LYS A 168 5.80 -24.42 15.94
N ASN A 169 6.97 -23.93 16.39
CA ASN A 169 8.03 -23.52 15.47
C ASN A 169 8.46 -24.67 14.53
N MET A 170 9.08 -24.30 13.42
CA MET A 170 9.72 -25.26 12.51
C MET A 170 10.77 -26.08 13.26
N PRO A 171 11.06 -27.31 12.82
CA PRO A 171 12.18 -28.08 13.31
C PRO A 171 13.47 -27.26 13.20
N HIS A 172 14.45 -27.59 14.03
CA HIS A 172 15.78 -27.03 13.88
C HIS A 172 16.33 -27.31 12.49
N ASP A 173 17.21 -26.45 12.03
CA ASP A 173 17.90 -26.64 10.76
C ASP A 173 18.94 -27.79 10.84
N TRP A 174 19.67 -28.03 9.76
CA TRP A 174 20.69 -29.09 9.71
C TRP A 174 21.86 -28.85 10.68
N LEU A 175 22.09 -27.62 11.16
CA LEU A 175 23.04 -27.26 12.21
C LEU A 175 22.44 -27.30 13.60
N GLN A 176 21.24 -27.84 13.79
CA GLN A 176 20.49 -27.87 15.07
C GLN A 176 20.15 -26.46 15.58
N LEU A 177 20.18 -25.44 14.75
CA LEU A 177 19.84 -24.09 15.14
C LEU A 177 18.32 -23.86 15.07
N ARG A 178 17.81 -23.11 16.04
CA ARG A 178 16.40 -22.72 16.06
C ARG A 178 16.11 -21.74 14.94
N VAL A 179 15.05 -21.99 14.15
CA VAL A 179 14.56 -21.04 13.15
C VAL A 179 13.98 -19.82 13.87
N PRO A 180 14.51 -18.60 13.63
CA PRO A 180 14.03 -17.40 14.30
C PRO A 180 12.62 -17.03 13.81
N ILE A 181 11.84 -16.42 14.71
CA ILE A 181 10.47 -16.00 14.43
C ILE A 181 10.41 -14.48 14.43
N TRP A 182 9.94 -13.91 13.34
CA TRP A 182 9.61 -12.49 13.25
C TRP A 182 8.45 -12.28 12.29
N ILE A 183 7.24 -12.36 12.82
CA ILE A 183 6.01 -12.13 12.07
C ILE A 183 5.83 -10.62 11.86
N SER A 184 5.74 -10.20 10.60
CA SER A 184 5.53 -8.80 10.21
C SER A 184 4.07 -8.48 9.97
N ASP A 185 3.34 -9.37 9.33
CA ASP A 185 1.90 -9.23 9.06
C ASP A 185 1.19 -10.58 9.08
N ILE A 186 -0.11 -10.53 9.31
CA ILE A 186 -1.00 -11.68 9.44
C ILE A 186 -2.28 -11.37 8.68
N GLU A 187 -2.86 -12.36 8.00
CA GLU A 187 -4.17 -12.21 7.36
C GLU A 187 -4.91 -13.55 7.39
N PHE A 188 -6.24 -13.50 7.57
CA PHE A 188 -7.10 -14.66 7.43
C PHE A 188 -7.47 -14.84 5.96
N LEU A 189 -7.41 -16.07 5.44
CA LEU A 189 -7.83 -16.34 4.07
C LEU A 189 -9.36 -16.22 3.96
N PRO A 190 -9.84 -15.60 2.89
CA PRO A 190 -11.28 -15.48 2.65
C PRO A 190 -11.98 -16.83 2.62
N GLY A 191 -13.15 -16.92 3.25
CA GLY A 191 -13.97 -18.14 3.25
C GLY A 191 -13.44 -19.33 4.07
N THR A 192 -12.30 -19.17 4.76
CA THR A 192 -11.67 -20.24 5.56
C THR A 192 -11.16 -19.72 6.89
N GLU A 193 -10.88 -20.64 7.84
CA GLU A 193 -10.20 -20.30 9.10
C GLU A 193 -8.68 -20.40 8.99
N GLN A 194 -8.16 -20.58 7.78
CA GLN A 194 -6.73 -20.65 7.53
C GLN A 194 -6.10 -19.25 7.65
N ILE A 195 -4.87 -19.22 8.13
CA ILE A 195 -4.16 -18.00 8.44
C ILE A 195 -2.84 -17.99 7.68
N VAL A 196 -2.58 -16.87 7.00
CA VAL A 196 -1.29 -16.64 6.35
C VAL A 196 -0.49 -15.65 7.18
N THR A 197 0.78 -15.94 7.38
CA THR A 197 1.72 -15.03 8.02
C THR A 197 2.91 -14.78 7.10
N VAL A 198 3.43 -13.56 7.17
CA VAL A 198 4.69 -13.19 6.53
C VAL A 198 5.68 -12.72 7.57
N GLY A 199 6.95 -13.07 7.36
CA GLY A 199 8.01 -12.78 8.31
C GLY A 199 9.18 -12.02 7.71
N ARG A 200 9.93 -11.32 8.55
CA ARG A 200 11.11 -10.55 8.16
C ARG A 200 12.26 -11.41 7.63
N PHE A 201 12.21 -12.70 7.88
CA PHE A 201 13.19 -13.67 7.37
C PHE A 201 12.76 -14.30 6.04
N GLY A 202 11.81 -13.67 5.32
CA GLY A 202 11.38 -14.10 3.99
C GLY A 202 10.41 -15.28 3.99
N HIS A 203 9.88 -15.69 5.14
CA HIS A 203 8.95 -16.80 5.22
C HIS A 203 7.51 -16.34 4.95
N VAL A 204 6.83 -17.05 4.05
CA VAL A 204 5.38 -17.01 3.87
C VAL A 204 4.84 -18.35 4.34
N ARG A 205 4.03 -18.35 5.40
CA ARG A 205 3.54 -19.56 6.06
C ARG A 205 2.02 -19.59 6.08
N LEU A 206 1.47 -20.73 5.72
CA LEU A 206 0.04 -21.02 5.84
C LEU A 206 -0.19 -21.94 7.04
N TYR A 207 -1.07 -21.53 7.92
CA TYR A 207 -1.51 -22.32 9.08
C TYR A 207 -2.96 -22.72 8.95
N ASP A 208 -3.24 -23.94 9.36
CA ASP A 208 -4.59 -24.44 9.56
C ASP A 208 -4.70 -24.95 11.00
N PRO A 209 -5.37 -24.19 11.88
CA PRO A 209 -5.49 -24.55 13.31
C PRO A 209 -6.19 -25.88 13.56
N ARG A 210 -7.01 -26.33 12.61
CA ARG A 210 -7.76 -27.60 12.71
C ARG A 210 -6.91 -28.82 12.38
N VAL A 211 -5.85 -28.64 11.59
CA VAL A 211 -5.03 -29.73 11.08
C VAL A 211 -3.81 -29.94 11.96
N GLN A 212 -3.03 -28.88 12.20
CA GLN A 212 -1.79 -28.99 12.94
C GLN A 212 -1.28 -27.64 13.46
N ARG A 213 -0.41 -27.69 14.47
CA ARG A 213 0.21 -26.50 15.07
C ARG A 213 1.41 -25.97 14.28
N ARG A 214 2.02 -26.76 13.39
CA ARG A 214 3.07 -26.30 12.46
C ARG A 214 2.45 -25.77 11.19
N PRO A 215 3.17 -24.91 10.41
CA PRO A 215 2.66 -24.46 9.14
C PRO A 215 2.40 -25.66 8.19
N VAL A 216 1.26 -25.60 7.50
CA VAL A 216 0.91 -26.58 6.45
C VAL A 216 1.75 -26.32 5.19
N ILE A 217 2.03 -25.04 4.92
CA ILE A 217 2.88 -24.56 3.82
C ILE A 217 3.90 -23.60 4.40
N ASN A 218 5.15 -23.75 3.99
CA ASN A 218 6.24 -22.82 4.28
C ASN A 218 6.98 -22.54 2.98
N LEU A 219 6.83 -21.32 2.46
CA LEU A 219 7.58 -20.81 1.32
C LEU A 219 8.62 -19.84 1.82
N GLU A 220 9.87 -20.04 1.42
CA GLU A 220 10.98 -19.15 1.74
C GLU A 220 11.32 -18.30 0.51
N MET A 221 11.31 -17.00 0.68
CA MET A 221 11.78 -16.01 -0.29
C MET A 221 13.15 -15.53 0.17
N LYS A 222 14.20 -16.10 -0.39
CA LYS A 222 15.59 -15.84 0.03
C LYS A 222 15.92 -14.35 -0.10
N ASP A 223 16.64 -13.85 0.88
CA ASP A 223 17.15 -12.47 0.96
C ASP A 223 16.06 -11.38 0.92
N GLU A 224 14.79 -11.71 1.16
CA GLU A 224 13.71 -10.76 1.24
C GLU A 224 13.15 -10.63 2.67
N ALA A 225 13.09 -9.39 3.16
CA ALA A 225 12.40 -9.09 4.42
C ALA A 225 10.96 -8.69 4.11
N LEU A 226 10.01 -9.60 4.33
CA LEU A 226 8.60 -9.33 4.05
C LEU A 226 8.01 -8.41 5.12
N THR A 227 7.21 -7.42 4.69
CA THR A 227 6.71 -6.35 5.56
C THR A 227 5.20 -6.32 5.69
N THR A 228 4.48 -6.65 4.65
CA THR A 228 3.02 -6.56 4.59
C THR A 228 2.45 -7.66 3.70
N LEU A 229 1.19 -7.95 3.92
CA LEU A 229 0.45 -9.03 3.29
C LEU A 229 -0.95 -8.54 2.97
N SER A 230 -1.51 -8.99 1.84
CA SER A 230 -2.93 -8.85 1.52
C SER A 230 -3.42 -10.12 0.85
N THR A 231 -4.59 -10.59 1.28
CA THR A 231 -5.29 -11.70 0.64
C THR A 231 -6.03 -11.21 -0.60
N MET A 232 -6.18 -12.10 -1.56
CA MET A 232 -6.94 -11.85 -2.78
C MET A 232 -8.32 -12.54 -2.71
N PRO A 233 -9.28 -12.08 -3.52
CA PRO A 233 -10.55 -12.80 -3.68
C PRO A 233 -10.34 -14.19 -4.28
N ARG A 234 -9.23 -14.40 -5.00
CA ARG A 234 -8.86 -15.69 -5.57
C ARG A 234 -8.37 -16.66 -4.51
N GLU A 235 -8.83 -17.89 -4.59
CA GLU A 235 -8.53 -18.92 -3.61
C GLU A 235 -7.02 -19.16 -3.47
N LYS A 236 -6.54 -19.12 -2.22
CA LYS A 236 -5.14 -19.41 -1.84
C LYS A 236 -4.08 -18.59 -2.56
N GLN A 237 -4.43 -17.39 -3.05
CA GLN A 237 -3.46 -16.44 -3.56
C GLN A 237 -3.34 -15.24 -2.64
N VAL A 238 -2.10 -14.80 -2.44
CA VAL A 238 -1.79 -13.65 -1.58
C VAL A 238 -0.74 -12.77 -2.25
N ILE A 239 -0.79 -11.48 -1.95
CA ILE A 239 0.24 -10.53 -2.37
C ILE A 239 1.05 -10.13 -1.15
N VAL A 240 2.37 -10.21 -1.27
CA VAL A 240 3.32 -9.91 -0.21
C VAL A 240 4.23 -8.77 -0.62
N GLY A 241 4.47 -7.83 0.29
CA GLY A 241 5.38 -6.70 0.10
C GLY A 241 6.69 -6.90 0.82
N SER A 242 7.78 -6.46 0.19
CA SER A 242 9.14 -6.57 0.71
C SER A 242 9.68 -5.23 1.22
N GLY A 243 10.60 -5.30 2.15
CA GLY A 243 11.39 -4.18 2.64
C GLY A 243 12.36 -3.60 1.62
N LYS A 244 12.75 -4.39 0.62
CA LYS A 244 13.63 -3.96 -0.48
C LYS A 244 12.89 -3.21 -1.59
N GLY A 245 11.56 -3.13 -1.56
CA GLY A 245 10.78 -2.46 -2.60
C GLY A 245 10.41 -3.39 -3.76
N SER A 246 10.06 -4.62 -3.45
CA SER A 246 9.36 -5.53 -4.34
C SER A 246 8.01 -5.94 -3.76
N MET A 247 7.09 -6.31 -4.61
CA MET A 247 5.81 -6.88 -4.24
C MET A 247 5.61 -8.13 -5.07
N ASN A 248 5.24 -9.25 -4.43
CA ASN A 248 5.18 -10.54 -5.08
C ASN A 248 3.79 -11.15 -4.92
N LEU A 249 3.26 -11.70 -6.01
CA LEU A 249 2.07 -12.55 -5.99
C LEU A 249 2.51 -13.99 -5.69
N VAL A 250 1.97 -14.56 -4.63
CA VAL A 250 2.29 -15.92 -4.15
C VAL A 250 1.07 -16.79 -4.25
N ASP A 251 1.23 -17.98 -4.82
CA ASP A 251 0.23 -19.05 -4.79
C ASP A 251 0.58 -20.03 -3.67
N LEU A 252 -0.37 -20.22 -2.76
CA LEU A 252 -0.24 -21.10 -1.60
C LEU A 252 -0.74 -22.52 -1.86
N ARG A 253 -1.07 -22.91 -3.11
CA ARG A 253 -1.31 -24.29 -3.46
C ARG A 253 0.01 -25.06 -3.46
N LYS A 254 -0.07 -26.37 -3.26
CA LYS A 254 1.13 -27.20 -3.22
C LYS A 254 1.60 -27.58 -4.63
N PRO A 255 2.88 -27.35 -4.98
CA PRO A 255 3.90 -26.61 -4.22
C PRO A 255 3.67 -25.11 -4.26
N ALA A 256 3.87 -24.41 -3.13
CA ALA A 256 3.76 -22.96 -3.08
C ALA A 256 4.86 -22.30 -3.90
N LYS A 257 4.50 -21.27 -4.64
CA LYS A 257 5.45 -20.54 -5.49
C LYS A 257 5.08 -19.06 -5.67
N ALA A 258 6.09 -18.23 -5.89
CA ALA A 258 5.89 -16.88 -6.36
C ALA A 258 5.56 -16.89 -7.86
N LEU A 259 4.44 -16.27 -8.23
CA LEU A 259 3.96 -16.21 -9.62
C LEU A 259 4.48 -14.96 -10.33
N ASN A 260 4.26 -13.81 -9.70
CA ASN A 260 4.53 -12.50 -10.29
C ASN A 260 5.30 -11.62 -9.33
N THR A 261 6.20 -10.78 -9.86
CA THR A 261 6.89 -9.74 -9.11
C THR A 261 6.59 -8.38 -9.72
N TYR A 262 6.16 -7.45 -8.86
CA TYR A 262 5.91 -6.05 -9.22
C TYR A 262 7.07 -5.21 -8.72
N LYS A 263 7.66 -4.42 -9.61
CA LYS A 263 8.84 -3.58 -9.33
C LYS A 263 8.49 -2.09 -9.42
N GLY A 264 9.46 -1.23 -9.14
CA GLY A 264 9.33 0.23 -9.27
C GLY A 264 9.06 0.95 -7.95
N PHE A 265 9.19 0.25 -6.81
CA PHE A 265 9.18 0.86 -5.49
C PHE A 265 10.60 1.27 -5.08
N VAL A 266 10.70 2.43 -4.44
CA VAL A 266 11.95 2.90 -3.83
C VAL A 266 11.80 2.84 -2.33
N GLY A 267 12.21 1.71 -1.74
CA GLY A 267 12.07 1.44 -0.31
C GLY A 267 10.90 0.50 0.03
N SER A 268 10.74 0.24 1.31
CA SER A 268 9.80 -0.74 1.85
C SER A 268 8.35 -0.45 1.45
N VAL A 269 7.65 -1.50 1.04
CA VAL A 269 6.20 -1.49 0.90
C VAL A 269 5.58 -1.56 2.29
N THR A 270 4.76 -0.58 2.67
CA THR A 270 4.20 -0.44 4.02
C THR A 270 2.74 -0.84 4.14
N GLY A 271 2.02 -0.82 3.03
CA GLY A 271 0.63 -1.26 2.98
C GLY A 271 0.26 -1.79 1.61
N ILE A 272 -0.54 -2.84 1.59
CA ILE A 272 -1.12 -3.46 0.40
C ILE A 272 -2.59 -3.74 0.67
N ALA A 273 -3.43 -3.49 -0.31
CA ALA A 273 -4.83 -3.92 -0.30
C ALA A 273 -5.23 -4.35 -1.71
N CYS A 274 -5.87 -5.50 -1.79
CA CYS A 274 -6.43 -6.00 -3.04
C CYS A 274 -7.89 -5.58 -3.14
N SER A 275 -8.33 -5.16 -4.33
CA SER A 275 -9.75 -4.95 -4.61
C SER A 275 -10.48 -6.28 -4.59
N THR A 276 -11.72 -6.27 -4.10
CA THR A 276 -12.59 -7.46 -4.07
C THR A 276 -13.26 -7.73 -5.41
N ASN A 277 -13.58 -6.68 -6.15
CA ASN A 277 -14.39 -6.75 -7.37
C ASN A 277 -13.55 -6.82 -8.64
N GLU A 278 -12.40 -6.14 -8.63
CA GLU A 278 -11.56 -5.92 -9.80
C GLU A 278 -10.16 -6.51 -9.58
N PRO A 279 -9.45 -6.92 -10.65
CA PRO A 279 -8.10 -7.49 -10.53
C PRO A 279 -7.02 -6.42 -10.30
N TYR A 280 -7.24 -5.55 -9.32
CA TYR A 280 -6.33 -4.47 -8.96
C TYR A 280 -5.75 -4.66 -7.56
N VAL A 281 -4.49 -4.26 -7.41
CA VAL A 281 -3.82 -4.13 -6.13
C VAL A 281 -3.36 -2.70 -5.93
N VAL A 282 -3.74 -2.16 -4.79
CA VAL A 282 -3.29 -0.84 -4.32
C VAL A 282 -2.17 -1.04 -3.32
N SER A 283 -1.11 -0.28 -3.44
CA SER A 283 0.05 -0.37 -2.57
C SER A 283 0.61 1.00 -2.22
N VAL A 284 1.11 1.14 -1.01
CA VAL A 284 1.83 2.31 -0.53
C VAL A 284 3.21 1.91 -0.02
N SER A 285 4.18 2.80 -0.22
CA SER A 285 5.56 2.55 0.17
C SER A 285 6.20 3.78 0.84
N LEU A 286 7.38 3.60 1.40
CA LEU A 286 8.13 4.68 2.06
C LEU A 286 8.58 5.78 1.09
N ASP A 287 8.51 5.55 -0.21
CA ASP A 287 8.81 6.54 -1.26
C ASP A 287 7.72 7.60 -1.47
N ARG A 288 6.69 7.60 -0.63
CA ARG A 288 5.56 8.55 -0.64
C ARG A 288 4.64 8.43 -1.85
N TYR A 289 4.66 7.30 -2.55
CA TYR A 289 3.77 7.04 -3.66
C TYR A 289 2.74 5.97 -3.33
N LEU A 290 1.51 6.22 -3.74
CA LEU A 290 0.48 5.22 -3.89
C LEU A 290 0.52 4.71 -5.33
N ARG A 291 0.46 3.39 -5.51
CA ARG A 291 0.48 2.74 -6.81
C ARG A 291 -0.68 1.77 -6.93
N ILE A 292 -1.26 1.74 -8.11
CA ILE A 292 -2.30 0.79 -8.47
C ILE A 292 -1.78 -0.02 -9.63
N HIS A 293 -1.68 -1.35 -9.43
CA HIS A 293 -1.25 -2.29 -10.47
C HIS A 293 -2.39 -3.22 -10.83
N HIS A 294 -2.42 -3.64 -12.07
CA HIS A 294 -3.23 -4.77 -12.50
C HIS A 294 -2.53 -6.06 -12.08
N ILE A 295 -3.26 -6.97 -11.46
CA ILE A 295 -2.69 -8.17 -10.83
C ILE A 295 -2.05 -9.11 -11.87
N ASP A 296 -2.76 -9.42 -12.94
CA ASP A 296 -2.29 -10.40 -13.92
C ASP A 296 -1.26 -9.82 -14.90
N THR A 297 -1.52 -8.63 -15.41
CA THR A 297 -0.65 -7.99 -16.42
C THR A 297 0.56 -7.28 -15.83
N LYS A 298 0.62 -7.10 -14.49
CA LYS A 298 1.68 -6.35 -13.77
C LYS A 298 1.78 -4.87 -14.17
N LYS A 299 0.88 -4.39 -15.02
CA LYS A 299 0.92 -3.01 -15.52
C LYS A 299 0.63 -2.05 -14.37
N LEU A 300 1.46 -1.02 -14.24
CA LEU A 300 1.17 0.12 -13.38
C LEU A 300 0.08 0.97 -14.05
N LEU A 301 -1.08 1.08 -13.41
CA LEU A 301 -2.24 1.80 -13.93
C LEU A 301 -2.23 3.25 -13.48
N LYS A 302 -1.99 3.47 -12.19
CA LYS A 302 -1.94 4.82 -11.61
C LYS A 302 -0.80 4.92 -10.60
N LYS A 303 -0.22 6.12 -10.51
CA LYS A 303 0.81 6.47 -9.52
C LYS A 303 0.49 7.85 -8.98
N VAL A 304 0.27 7.96 -7.66
CA VAL A 304 -0.12 9.19 -6.97
C VAL A 304 0.92 9.54 -5.93
N TYR A 305 1.40 10.79 -5.94
CA TYR A 305 2.35 11.27 -4.94
C TYR A 305 1.63 11.79 -3.69
N LEU A 306 1.92 11.21 -2.53
CA LEU A 306 1.19 11.46 -1.28
C LEU A 306 1.86 12.49 -0.36
N THR A 307 2.97 13.09 -0.77
CA THR A 307 3.77 14.08 -0.01
C THR A 307 4.40 13.55 1.28
N SER A 308 3.74 12.69 2.05
CA SER A 308 4.19 12.13 3.33
C SER A 308 4.54 10.64 3.23
N ARG A 309 5.37 10.14 4.15
CA ARG A 309 5.67 8.69 4.28
C ARG A 309 4.48 8.00 4.92
N MET A 310 3.91 7.02 4.21
CA MET A 310 2.74 6.27 4.69
C MET A 310 3.14 5.08 5.55
N SER A 311 2.39 4.84 6.61
CA SER A 311 2.54 3.71 7.53
C SER A 311 1.50 2.63 7.29
N CYS A 312 0.28 3.01 6.95
CA CYS A 312 -0.84 2.11 6.75
C CYS A 312 -1.83 2.66 5.71
N MET A 313 -2.70 1.78 5.23
CA MET A 313 -3.69 2.10 4.20
C MET A 313 -4.94 1.26 4.40
N LEU A 314 -6.10 1.85 4.07
CA LEU A 314 -7.38 1.16 3.91
C LEU A 314 -7.93 1.44 2.52
N LEU A 315 -8.47 0.41 1.90
CA LEU A 315 -9.15 0.45 0.61
C LEU A 315 -10.62 0.14 0.83
N ARG A 316 -11.52 0.88 0.18
CA ARG A 316 -12.95 0.54 0.15
C ARG A 316 -13.17 -0.73 -0.67
N SER A 317 -14.08 -1.57 -0.22
CA SER A 317 -14.45 -2.82 -0.91
C SER A 317 -15.05 -2.58 -2.29
N GLY A 318 -15.83 -1.51 -2.42
CA GLY A 318 -16.45 -1.09 -3.68
C GLY A 318 -15.52 -0.35 -4.65
N PHE A 319 -14.21 -0.28 -4.38
CA PHE A 319 -13.26 0.42 -5.22
C PHE A 319 -13.17 -0.19 -6.62
N SER A 320 -13.41 0.65 -7.63
CA SER A 320 -13.17 0.36 -9.06
C SER A 320 -12.46 1.54 -9.71
N LEU A 321 -11.57 1.27 -10.64
CA LEU A 321 -10.98 2.34 -11.44
C LEU A 321 -12.01 2.84 -12.45
N PRO A 322 -12.17 4.17 -12.59
CA PRO A 322 -13.00 4.71 -13.65
C PRO A 322 -12.41 4.29 -15.00
N THR A 323 -13.05 3.34 -15.65
CA THR A 323 -12.72 2.92 -17.01
C THR A 323 -12.96 4.07 -17.96
N GLU A 324 -12.02 4.32 -18.87
CA GLU A 324 -12.32 5.08 -20.07
C GLU A 324 -13.47 4.33 -20.76
N LYS A 325 -14.70 4.86 -20.65
CA LYS A 325 -15.74 4.46 -21.59
C LYS A 325 -15.12 4.76 -22.95
N THR A 326 -14.74 3.73 -23.65
CA THR A 326 -14.35 3.83 -25.04
C THR A 326 -15.46 4.63 -25.69
N ASN A 327 -15.10 5.85 -26.10
CA ASN A 327 -16.02 6.80 -26.68
C ASN A 327 -16.46 6.27 -28.04
N GLU A 328 -17.22 5.20 -28.06
CA GLU A 328 -18.00 4.83 -29.26
C GLU A 328 -18.95 5.97 -29.65
N GLU A 329 -19.48 6.71 -28.65
CA GLU A 329 -20.25 7.94 -28.91
C GLU A 329 -19.39 9.11 -29.39
N SER A 330 -18.13 9.25 -29.00
CA SER A 330 -17.26 10.32 -29.49
C SER A 330 -16.63 9.96 -30.84
N ILE A 331 -16.47 8.67 -31.13
CA ILE A 331 -16.08 8.21 -32.46
C ILE A 331 -17.26 8.40 -33.44
N ARG A 332 -18.50 8.07 -33.05
CA ARG A 332 -19.69 8.35 -33.85
C ARG A 332 -19.89 9.85 -34.10
N LYS A 333 -19.70 10.68 -33.08
CA LYS A 333 -19.76 12.15 -33.26
C LYS A 333 -18.63 12.73 -34.14
N ARG A 334 -17.44 12.10 -34.15
CA ARG A 334 -16.35 12.51 -35.06
C ARG A 334 -16.59 12.04 -36.49
N THR A 335 -17.09 10.84 -36.69
CA THR A 335 -17.48 10.35 -38.02
C THR A 335 -18.64 11.18 -38.62
N ASP A 336 -19.66 11.54 -37.80
CA ASP A 336 -20.75 12.40 -38.21
C ASP A 336 -20.30 13.84 -38.55
N ILE A 337 -19.27 14.36 -37.89
CA ILE A 337 -18.67 15.66 -38.20
C ILE A 337 -17.81 15.58 -39.46
N ASP A 338 -17.00 14.52 -39.60
CA ASP A 338 -16.16 14.34 -40.80
C ASP A 338 -16.99 14.05 -42.05
N GLU A 339 -18.15 13.39 -41.94
CA GLU A 339 -19.10 13.22 -43.03
C GLU A 339 -19.78 14.53 -43.42
N ARG A 340 -20.20 15.36 -42.44
CA ARG A 340 -20.74 16.70 -42.71
C ARG A 340 -19.72 17.63 -43.36
N PHE A 341 -18.45 17.60 -42.93
CA PHE A 341 -17.39 18.40 -43.58
C PHE A 341 -17.10 17.93 -45.00
N LYS A 342 -17.25 16.65 -45.33
CA LYS A 342 -17.13 16.15 -46.70
C LYS A 342 -18.30 16.58 -47.57
N GLU A 343 -19.54 16.52 -47.05
CA GLU A 343 -20.72 17.01 -47.76
C GLU A 343 -20.70 18.53 -48.01
N GLU A 344 -20.18 19.31 -47.05
CA GLU A 344 -19.98 20.75 -47.23
C GLU A 344 -18.86 21.04 -48.24
N GLN A 345 -17.79 20.27 -48.32
CA GLN A 345 -16.74 20.46 -49.32
C GLN A 345 -17.19 20.05 -50.73
N GLU A 346 -18.03 19.02 -50.89
CA GLU A 346 -18.59 18.63 -52.18
C GLU A 346 -19.62 19.63 -52.68
N ASN A 347 -20.35 20.34 -51.81
CA ASN A 347 -21.27 21.42 -52.20
C ASN A 347 -20.54 22.70 -52.56
N ILE A 348 -19.37 22.99 -51.96
CA ILE A 348 -18.54 24.17 -52.32
C ILE A 348 -17.87 23.98 -53.68
N GLN A 349 -17.58 22.75 -54.12
CA GLN A 349 -17.00 22.47 -55.44
C GLN A 349 -17.99 22.60 -56.62
N ARG A 350 -19.28 22.75 -56.35
CA ARG A 350 -20.30 22.94 -57.41
C ARG A 350 -20.59 24.41 -57.77
N ASP A 351 -20.10 25.38 -56.95
CA ASP A 351 -20.38 26.81 -57.16
C ASP A 351 -19.14 27.68 -57.46
N SER A 352 -17.95 27.06 -57.75
CA SER A 352 -16.73 27.84 -58.01
C SER A 352 -16.31 27.84 -59.47
N ASP A 353 -17.05 28.56 -60.31
CA ASP A 353 -16.55 28.98 -61.60
C ASP A 353 -16.27 30.52 -61.65
N THR A 354 -15.91 31.11 -60.50
CA THR A 354 -15.39 32.49 -60.47
C THR A 354 -14.47 32.64 -59.29
N ASP A 355 -13.16 32.57 -59.52
CA ASP A 355 -12.20 33.37 -58.72
C ASP A 355 -10.74 33.19 -59.19
N SER A 356 -10.44 33.74 -60.35
CA SER A 356 -9.07 33.98 -60.80
C SER A 356 -8.43 35.24 -60.16
N GLU A 357 -9.11 35.93 -59.26
CA GLU A 357 -8.58 37.13 -58.59
C GLU A 357 -7.79 36.82 -57.26
N TYR A 358 -8.06 35.69 -56.60
CA TYR A 358 -7.40 35.39 -55.33
C TYR A 358 -6.00 34.80 -55.50
N ASP A 359 -5.69 34.13 -56.59
CA ASP A 359 -4.35 33.59 -56.86
C ASP A 359 -3.30 34.68 -57.07
N VAL A 360 -3.70 35.85 -57.62
CA VAL A 360 -2.80 37.01 -57.83
C VAL A 360 -2.46 37.72 -56.51
N LEU A 361 -3.30 37.55 -55.47
CA LEU A 361 -3.07 38.17 -54.15
C LEU A 361 -2.08 37.34 -53.29
N PHE A 362 -2.07 36.02 -53.46
CA PHE A 362 -1.19 35.12 -52.72
C PHE A 362 0.28 35.24 -53.14
N ASP A 363 0.55 35.51 -54.42
CA ASP A 363 1.90 35.70 -54.94
C ASP A 363 2.55 37.04 -54.54
N LYS A 364 1.78 37.97 -53.97
CA LYS A 364 2.28 39.28 -53.51
C LYS A 364 2.57 39.37 -52.01
N MET A 365 2.37 38.31 -51.25
CA MET A 365 2.70 38.33 -49.82
C MET A 365 4.21 38.15 -49.57
N PRO A 366 4.82 39.04 -48.76
CA PRO A 366 6.24 38.89 -48.44
C PRO A 366 6.48 37.67 -47.55
N VAL A 367 7.32 36.74 -48.00
CA VAL A 367 7.77 35.58 -47.23
C VAL A 367 8.67 36.05 -46.08
N ILE A 368 8.23 35.90 -44.83
CA ILE A 368 9.05 36.13 -43.66
C ILE A 368 10.01 34.93 -43.52
N GLY A 369 11.25 35.17 -43.90
CA GLY A 369 12.29 34.15 -43.89
C GLY A 369 12.65 33.69 -42.47
N ASP A 370 12.52 32.39 -42.22
CA ASP A 370 13.04 31.72 -41.07
C ASP A 370 14.59 31.82 -41.01
N LYS A 371 15.10 32.45 -39.96
CA LYS A 371 16.52 32.46 -39.65
C LYS A 371 16.97 31.07 -39.18
N THR A 372 17.55 30.30 -40.08
CA THR A 372 18.22 29.05 -39.76
C THR A 372 19.46 29.30 -38.87
N LEU A 373 19.38 28.85 -37.64
CA LEU A 373 20.50 28.78 -36.71
C LEU A 373 21.44 27.64 -37.14
N THR A 374 22.58 28.02 -37.75
CA THR A 374 23.69 27.08 -38.02
C THR A 374 24.35 26.62 -36.75
N LYS A 375 24.21 25.33 -36.42
CA LYS A 375 24.97 24.67 -35.36
C LYS A 375 26.41 24.44 -35.82
N LYS A 376 27.36 25.17 -35.26
CA LYS A 376 28.80 24.86 -35.34
C LYS A 376 29.11 23.58 -34.53
N LYS A 377 29.53 22.53 -35.21
CA LYS A 377 30.14 21.35 -34.60
C LYS A 377 31.56 21.69 -34.15
N HIS A 378 31.82 21.70 -32.86
CA HIS A 378 33.19 21.65 -32.30
C HIS A 378 33.59 20.19 -32.19
N LYS A 379 34.57 19.81 -32.97
CA LYS A 379 35.37 18.59 -32.79
C LYS A 379 36.48 18.92 -31.79
N THR A 380 36.51 18.28 -30.65
CA THR A 380 37.69 18.21 -29.78
C THR A 380 38.21 16.79 -29.79
N SER A 381 39.37 16.67 -30.41
CA SER A 381 40.26 15.50 -30.35
C SER A 381 40.95 15.47 -28.99
N ILE A 382 40.84 14.36 -28.26
CA ILE A 382 41.69 14.13 -27.07
C ILE A 382 42.72 13.06 -27.44
N GLU A 383 43.97 13.51 -27.52
CA GLU A 383 45.15 12.68 -27.60
C GLU A 383 45.42 11.93 -26.29
N LYS A 384 45.73 10.65 -26.44
CA LYS A 384 46.34 9.82 -25.41
C LYS A 384 47.78 10.25 -25.16
N LYS A 385 48.14 10.51 -23.91
CA LYS A 385 49.55 10.41 -23.45
C LYS A 385 49.62 9.47 -22.24
N ARG A 386 50.22 8.31 -22.48
CA ARG A 386 50.88 7.48 -21.46
C ARG A 386 52.16 8.16 -21.02
N LYS A 387 52.45 8.19 -19.73
CA LYS A 387 53.79 8.15 -19.18
C LYS A 387 53.82 7.47 -17.84
N SER A 388 54.63 6.44 -17.77
CA SER A 388 55.19 5.71 -16.64
C SER A 388 56.29 6.49 -15.96
N THR A 389 56.47 6.28 -14.67
CA THR A 389 57.73 6.20 -13.89
C THR A 389 57.31 6.20 -12.40
N GLU A 390 57.51 5.13 -11.68
CA GLU A 390 58.70 4.59 -11.02
C GLU A 390 59.19 5.42 -9.80
N LYS A 391 59.16 4.72 -8.63
CA LYS A 391 60.05 4.69 -7.48
C LYS A 391 60.28 5.94 -6.63
N ASP A 392 60.14 5.82 -5.34
CA ASP A 392 61.08 5.45 -4.26
C ASP A 392 60.43 5.61 -2.91
N LEU A 393 60.42 4.59 -2.07
CA LEU A 393 61.14 4.35 -0.85
C LEU A 393 61.41 5.58 0.06
N ILE A 394 60.94 5.54 1.28
CA ILE A 394 61.72 5.60 2.50
C ILE A 394 60.78 5.37 3.73
N SER A 395 61.25 4.45 4.56
CA SER A 395 60.92 4.09 5.93
C SER A 395 61.02 5.25 6.94
N ASP A 396 60.24 5.19 8.04
CA ASP A 396 60.79 5.02 9.39
C ASP A 396 59.67 5.18 10.47
N ASP A 397 59.57 4.13 11.23
CA ASP A 397 59.49 3.99 12.68
C ASP A 397 58.88 5.11 13.55
N ASN A 398 57.88 4.76 14.36
CA ASN A 398 58.03 4.64 15.83
C ASN A 398 56.65 4.47 16.51
N ASP A 399 56.55 3.34 17.16
CA ASP A 399 55.70 3.06 18.33
C ASP A 399 56.35 3.57 19.61
N PRO A 400 55.80 3.34 20.78
CA PRO A 400 54.58 3.73 21.47
C PRO A 400 54.87 4.55 22.77
N PRO A 401 54.11 4.64 23.79
CA PRO A 401 53.42 3.59 24.58
C PRO A 401 51.90 3.69 24.68
#